data_c92ef69f225aae0d2631e30d4372ba3c
#
_entry.id   c92ef69f225aae0d2631e30d4372ba3c
#
_cell.length_a   1.000
_cell.length_b   1.000
_cell.length_c   1.000
_cell.angle_alpha   90.00
_cell.angle_beta   90.00
_cell.angle_gamma   90.00
#
_symmetry.space_group_name_H-M   'P 1'
#
loop_
_entity.id
_entity.type
_entity.pdbx_description
1 polymer ?
#
loop_
_entity_poly.entity_id
_entity_poly.type
_entity_poly.pdbx_seq_one_letter_code
_entity_poly.pdbx_strand_id
1 'polypeptide(L)'
;MKKLNIIVNIIFALMVVSILGYGMKKVKKREYKASSYHFQILEDKSEISALYSDGRHVYVGTNEGLKVYDPITKTIVSEIKSIKMIYTASIVGDGEGGVWIGHEGGLTHFQSNGNKVNFQYPQISKGRVNTIALKNHEIYCGTYNGAAKLVEKKGNWEVENVLNKKTGLLSDSVNVILPTEQGLLFGSYLDSQGGITYISDDGDISYLGKNTGLTHPYVTSIVRDTDGKIWIGTGYMKEGGLVQVILNDGKPQIINKYSVKDGLPGEKVRYLFVDDYSLWITTEYDGVLIKRRNHNFDWMDSKNIYLSKETGLSDNEIKCIIKVNKEYWLGGKYGLTIVPEDMMK
;
A
#
# COMPACT_ATOMS: atom_id res chain seq x y z
N MET A 1 42.42 14.80 43.92
CA MET A 1 41.56 15.19 42.78
C MET A 1 41.97 14.61 41.43
N LYS A 2 43.25 14.67 40.98
CA LYS A 2 43.65 14.14 39.66
C LYS A 2 43.41 12.63 39.45
N LYS A 3 43.62 11.76 40.48
CA LYS A 3 43.35 10.32 40.36
C LYS A 3 41.86 9.95 40.24
N LEU A 4 40.98 10.73 40.87
CA LEU A 4 39.52 10.50 40.79
C LEU A 4 38.97 10.83 39.40
N ASN A 5 39.46 11.90 38.77
CA ASN A 5 39.07 12.27 37.40
C ASN A 5 39.51 11.24 36.34
N ILE A 6 40.67 10.60 36.55
CA ILE A 6 41.13 9.54 35.64
C ILE A 6 40.25 8.29 35.75
N ILE A 7 39.83 7.91 36.95
CA ILE A 7 38.93 6.76 37.16
C ILE A 7 37.55 7.02 36.56
N VAL A 8 37.01 8.22 36.77
CA VAL A 8 35.69 8.60 36.18
C VAL A 8 35.75 8.60 34.66
N ASN A 9 36.80 9.12 34.04
CA ASN A 9 36.96 9.10 32.58
C ASN A 9 37.12 7.68 32.01
N ILE A 10 37.80 6.78 32.72
CA ILE A 10 37.95 5.37 32.31
C ILE A 10 36.58 4.64 32.39
N ILE A 11 35.82 4.88 33.47
CA ILE A 11 34.47 4.29 33.63
C ILE A 11 33.52 4.82 32.53
N PHE A 12 33.58 6.11 32.21
CA PHE A 12 32.78 6.70 31.14
C PHE A 12 33.16 6.15 29.75
N ALA A 13 34.45 5.99 29.46
CA ALA A 13 34.92 5.37 28.22
C ALA A 13 34.51 3.90 28.11
N LEU A 14 34.52 3.13 29.19
CA LEU A 14 34.06 1.74 29.21
C LEU A 14 32.54 1.64 29.08
N MET A 15 31.76 2.57 29.65
CA MET A 15 30.30 2.66 29.39
C MET A 15 30.00 2.99 27.94
N VAL A 16 30.69 3.93 27.33
CA VAL A 16 30.47 4.29 25.91
C VAL A 16 30.84 3.11 24.99
N VAL A 17 31.92 2.39 25.27
CA VAL A 17 32.30 1.18 24.51
C VAL A 17 31.29 0.05 24.72
N SER A 18 30.77 -0.13 25.94
CA SER A 18 29.69 -1.13 26.18
C SER A 18 28.38 -0.78 25.53
N ILE A 19 27.98 0.51 25.50
CA ILE A 19 26.78 0.99 24.81
C ILE A 19 26.94 0.86 23.29
N LEU A 20 28.10 1.19 22.74
CA LEU A 20 28.42 0.97 21.31
C LEU A 20 28.54 -0.52 20.96
N GLY A 21 29.04 -1.37 21.86
CA GLY A 21 29.10 -2.82 21.68
C GLY A 21 27.74 -3.51 21.80
N TYR A 22 26.83 -3.00 22.61
CA TYR A 22 25.47 -3.52 22.75
C TYR A 22 24.54 -3.07 21.59
N GLY A 23 24.85 -1.92 20.97
CA GLY A 23 24.10 -1.39 19.80
C GLY A 23 24.40 -2.09 18.48
N MET A 24 25.46 -2.90 18.41
CA MET A 24 25.88 -3.63 17.21
C MET A 24 25.64 -5.15 17.30
N LYS A 25 24.53 -5.62 17.82
CA LYS A 25 24.01 -6.89 17.30
C LYS A 25 23.61 -6.63 15.85
N LYS A 26 24.56 -6.85 14.92
CA LYS A 26 24.25 -7.09 13.52
C LYS A 26 23.13 -8.11 13.50
N VAL A 27 21.90 -7.67 13.23
CA VAL A 27 20.89 -8.55 12.69
C VAL A 27 21.58 -9.19 11.49
N LYS A 28 21.86 -10.48 11.54
CA LYS A 28 22.43 -11.21 10.39
C LYS A 28 21.48 -10.92 9.24
N LYS A 29 21.88 -10.06 8.30
CA LYS A 29 21.19 -9.97 7.02
C LYS A 29 21.13 -11.41 6.53
N ARG A 30 19.93 -11.95 6.39
CA ARG A 30 19.77 -13.25 5.77
C ARG A 30 20.42 -13.14 4.41
N GLU A 31 21.52 -13.84 4.18
CA GLU A 31 22.09 -14.02 2.85
C GLU A 31 21.10 -14.88 2.07
N TYR A 32 20.21 -14.22 1.32
CA TYR A 32 19.42 -14.91 0.33
C TYR A 32 20.39 -15.32 -0.79
N LYS A 33 20.42 -16.60 -1.17
CA LYS A 33 21.07 -17.04 -2.40
C LYS A 33 20.39 -16.27 -3.54
N ALA A 34 20.99 -15.20 -3.97
CA ALA A 34 20.51 -14.37 -5.06
C ALA A 34 20.69 -15.15 -6.36
N SER A 35 19.63 -15.80 -6.84
CA SER A 35 19.50 -15.99 -8.27
C SER A 35 19.17 -14.60 -8.82
N SER A 36 20.11 -14.01 -9.55
CA SER A 36 19.84 -12.75 -10.26
C SER A 36 18.85 -13.03 -11.39
N TYR A 37 17.64 -12.51 -11.26
CA TYR A 37 16.66 -12.53 -12.33
C TYR A 37 16.93 -11.36 -13.28
N HIS A 38 16.69 -11.57 -14.56
CA HIS A 38 16.77 -10.52 -15.56
C HIS A 38 15.36 -10.05 -15.90
N PHE A 39 14.78 -9.22 -15.02
CA PHE A 39 13.48 -8.61 -15.26
C PHE A 39 13.57 -7.48 -16.27
N GLN A 40 12.50 -7.29 -17.04
CA GLN A 40 12.37 -6.09 -17.86
C GLN A 40 12.04 -4.90 -16.95
N ILE A 41 12.81 -3.81 -17.07
CA ILE A 41 12.58 -2.57 -16.36
C ILE A 41 12.14 -1.51 -17.35
N LEU A 42 11.00 -0.89 -17.05
CA LEU A 42 10.47 0.30 -17.73
C LEU A 42 10.54 1.48 -16.75
N GLU A 43 10.59 2.71 -17.28
CA GLU A 43 10.57 3.93 -16.42
C GLU A 43 11.66 3.95 -15.34
N ASP A 44 12.89 3.65 -15.70
CA ASP A 44 14.02 3.42 -14.78
C ASP A 44 14.41 4.60 -13.86
N LYS A 45 13.78 5.76 -14.03
CA LYS A 45 14.03 7.00 -13.24
C LYS A 45 12.80 7.60 -12.60
N SER A 46 11.61 7.13 -12.97
CA SER A 46 10.35 7.70 -12.49
C SER A 46 9.87 6.99 -11.22
N GLU A 47 9.34 7.75 -10.27
CA GLU A 47 8.58 7.20 -9.15
C GLU A 47 7.21 6.75 -9.64
N ILE A 48 6.89 5.47 -9.44
CA ILE A 48 5.60 4.89 -9.81
C ILE A 48 4.74 4.77 -8.55
N SER A 49 3.60 5.46 -8.53
CA SER A 49 2.75 5.57 -7.34
C SER A 49 1.43 4.82 -7.44
N ALA A 50 0.96 4.53 -8.65
CA ALA A 50 -0.27 3.78 -8.89
C ALA A 50 -0.21 3.03 -10.22
N LEU A 51 -0.86 1.88 -10.24
CA LEU A 51 -1.03 1.03 -11.42
C LEU A 51 -2.48 0.56 -11.52
N TYR A 52 -3.01 0.53 -12.73
CA TYR A 52 -4.31 -0.06 -13.04
C TYR A 52 -4.29 -0.64 -14.45
N SER A 53 -5.04 -1.71 -14.69
CA SER A 53 -5.27 -2.24 -16.05
C SER A 53 -6.76 -2.45 -16.31
N ASP A 54 -7.22 -2.01 -17.46
CA ASP A 54 -8.55 -2.30 -18.00
C ASP A 54 -8.57 -3.56 -18.89
N GLY A 55 -7.44 -4.29 -18.94
CA GLY A 55 -7.21 -5.44 -19.79
C GLY A 55 -6.71 -5.10 -21.20
N ARG A 56 -6.91 -3.88 -21.68
CA ARG A 56 -6.40 -3.37 -22.97
C ARG A 56 -5.18 -2.48 -22.79
N HIS A 57 -5.17 -1.72 -21.70
CA HIS A 57 -4.12 -0.78 -21.37
C HIS A 57 -3.65 -0.96 -19.93
N VAL A 58 -2.44 -0.49 -19.66
CA VAL A 58 -1.91 -0.33 -18.31
C VAL A 58 -1.69 1.16 -18.05
N TYR A 59 -2.39 1.66 -17.06
CA TYR A 59 -2.27 3.04 -16.59
C TYR A 59 -1.20 3.09 -15.50
N VAL A 60 -0.16 3.89 -15.72
CA VAL A 60 1.01 4.03 -14.86
C VAL A 60 1.09 5.46 -14.34
N GLY A 61 0.76 5.64 -13.08
CA GLY A 61 0.83 6.91 -12.39
C GLY A 61 2.25 7.21 -11.91
N THR A 62 2.84 8.29 -12.44
CA THR A 62 4.21 8.69 -12.13
C THR A 62 4.27 10.11 -11.54
N ASN A 63 5.41 10.45 -10.92
CA ASN A 63 5.68 11.82 -10.47
C ASN A 63 5.81 12.84 -11.63
N GLU A 64 5.94 12.36 -12.86
CA GLU A 64 6.02 13.19 -14.06
C GLU A 64 4.67 13.33 -14.78
N GLY A 65 3.73 12.40 -14.54
CA GLY A 65 2.42 12.36 -15.16
C GLY A 65 1.81 10.97 -15.20
N LEU A 66 0.67 10.85 -15.83
CA LEU A 66 0.03 9.56 -16.12
C LEU A 66 0.50 9.08 -17.50
N LYS A 67 1.02 7.87 -17.57
CA LYS A 67 1.40 7.17 -18.80
C LYS A 67 0.48 5.99 -19.02
N VAL A 68 0.10 5.75 -20.27
CA VAL A 68 -0.75 4.62 -20.66
C VAL A 68 0.05 3.72 -21.59
N TYR A 69 0.16 2.47 -21.22
CA TYR A 69 0.93 1.46 -21.96
C TYR A 69 0.03 0.45 -22.65
N ASP A 70 0.45 0.00 -23.82
CA ASP A 70 0.01 -1.27 -24.39
C ASP A 70 0.69 -2.42 -23.60
N PRO A 71 -0.08 -3.34 -22.99
CA PRO A 71 0.50 -4.38 -22.14
C PRO A 71 1.28 -5.46 -22.92
N ILE A 72 1.08 -5.57 -24.23
CA ILE A 72 1.74 -6.57 -25.09
C ILE A 72 3.09 -6.04 -25.56
N THR A 73 3.07 -4.87 -26.19
CA THR A 73 4.28 -4.24 -26.74
C THR A 73 5.11 -3.51 -25.69
N LYS A 74 4.50 -3.19 -24.54
CA LYS A 74 5.12 -2.40 -23.45
C LYS A 74 5.59 -1.01 -23.89
N THR A 75 4.91 -0.46 -24.88
CA THR A 75 5.14 0.89 -25.38
C THR A 75 4.08 1.88 -24.85
N ILE A 76 4.48 3.14 -24.69
CA ILE A 76 3.57 4.21 -24.29
C ILE A 76 2.66 4.55 -25.46
N VAL A 77 1.35 4.46 -25.28
CA VAL A 77 0.33 4.83 -26.26
C VAL A 77 -0.26 6.22 -25.97
N SER A 78 -0.17 6.70 -24.73
CA SER A 78 -0.64 8.04 -24.34
C SER A 78 0.08 8.53 -23.09
N GLU A 79 0.23 9.85 -22.95
CA GLU A 79 0.83 10.50 -21.79
C GLU A 79 0.05 11.78 -21.42
N ILE A 80 -0.23 11.96 -20.12
CA ILE A 80 -0.93 13.15 -19.58
C ILE A 80 -0.07 13.77 -18.47
N LYS A 81 0.73 14.76 -18.83
CA LYS A 81 1.70 15.41 -17.93
C LYS A 81 1.07 16.28 -16.83
N SER A 82 -0.19 16.69 -17.00
CA SER A 82 -0.89 17.55 -16.04
C SER A 82 -1.36 16.80 -14.77
N ILE A 83 -1.34 15.46 -14.77
CA ILE A 83 -1.79 14.63 -13.66
C ILE A 83 -0.55 14.00 -13.00
N LYS A 84 0.01 14.71 -12.01
CA LYS A 84 1.16 14.23 -11.24
C LYS A 84 0.69 13.35 -10.08
N MET A 85 1.31 12.19 -9.93
CA MET A 85 0.99 11.20 -8.92
C MET A 85 2.24 10.92 -8.08
N ILE A 86 2.33 11.59 -6.92
CA ILE A 86 3.49 11.54 -6.02
C ILE A 86 3.07 10.80 -4.74
N TYR A 87 3.98 10.02 -4.15
CA TYR A 87 3.83 9.24 -2.91
C TYR A 87 2.73 8.16 -2.97
N THR A 88 1.53 8.52 -2.57
CA THR A 88 0.34 7.65 -2.60
C THR A 88 -0.65 8.23 -3.60
N ALA A 89 -1.14 7.41 -4.47
CA ALA A 89 -2.12 7.77 -5.49
C ALA A 89 -2.95 6.52 -5.81
N SER A 90 -4.04 6.69 -6.55
CA SER A 90 -4.93 5.58 -6.87
C SER A 90 -5.51 5.76 -8.27
N ILE A 91 -5.59 4.66 -8.99
CA ILE A 91 -6.29 4.57 -10.27
C ILE A 91 -7.23 3.37 -10.19
N VAL A 92 -8.50 3.57 -10.50
CA VAL A 92 -9.50 2.49 -10.53
C VAL A 92 -10.40 2.64 -11.75
N GLY A 93 -10.84 1.53 -12.34
CA GLY A 93 -11.84 1.56 -13.40
C GLY A 93 -13.21 1.96 -12.87
N ASP A 94 -14.01 2.62 -13.71
CA ASP A 94 -15.39 3.00 -13.38
C ASP A 94 -16.41 1.89 -13.69
N GLY A 95 -15.96 0.78 -14.29
CA GLY A 95 -16.83 -0.32 -14.74
C GLY A 95 -17.48 -0.08 -16.12
N GLU A 96 -17.33 1.11 -16.71
CA GLU A 96 -17.93 1.51 -17.98
C GLU A 96 -16.87 1.80 -19.07
N GLY A 97 -15.62 1.43 -18.81
CA GLY A 97 -14.49 1.63 -19.71
C GLY A 97 -13.76 2.97 -19.52
N GLY A 98 -14.11 3.71 -18.49
CA GLY A 98 -13.40 4.88 -18.02
C GLY A 98 -12.58 4.60 -16.76
N VAL A 99 -11.89 5.62 -16.23
CA VAL A 99 -11.04 5.52 -15.05
C VAL A 99 -11.16 6.72 -14.13
N TRP A 100 -11.16 6.43 -12.83
CA TRP A 100 -11.02 7.41 -11.76
C TRP A 100 -9.57 7.49 -11.33
N ILE A 101 -9.04 8.71 -11.21
CA ILE A 101 -7.64 8.96 -10.88
C ILE A 101 -7.55 9.91 -9.70
N GLY A 102 -7.04 9.42 -8.57
CA GLY A 102 -6.67 10.22 -7.41
C GLY A 102 -5.23 10.70 -7.54
N HIS A 103 -5.02 12.01 -7.39
CA HIS A 103 -3.71 12.62 -7.60
C HIS A 103 -3.50 13.86 -6.71
N GLU A 104 -2.36 14.55 -6.85
CA GLU A 104 -2.00 15.72 -6.03
C GLU A 104 -3.01 16.88 -6.12
N GLY A 105 -3.67 17.05 -7.25
CA GLY A 105 -4.66 18.11 -7.48
C GLY A 105 -6.09 17.75 -7.14
N GLY A 106 -6.34 16.48 -6.72
CA GLY A 106 -7.68 16.00 -6.39
C GLY A 106 -8.08 14.71 -7.10
N LEU A 107 -9.29 14.65 -7.61
CA LEU A 107 -9.87 13.51 -8.31
C LEU A 107 -10.20 13.90 -9.76
N THR A 108 -9.82 13.04 -10.69
CA THR A 108 -10.21 13.18 -12.10
C THR A 108 -10.95 11.92 -12.56
N HIS A 109 -12.08 12.09 -13.22
CA HIS A 109 -12.79 11.03 -13.96
C HIS A 109 -12.55 11.21 -15.45
N PHE A 110 -11.92 10.23 -16.08
CA PHE A 110 -11.89 10.09 -17.54
C PHE A 110 -12.96 9.08 -17.94
N GLN A 111 -13.97 9.56 -18.62
CA GLN A 111 -15.08 8.73 -19.11
C GLN A 111 -14.69 8.03 -20.41
N SER A 112 -15.30 6.88 -20.70
CA SER A 112 -15.09 6.11 -21.93
C SER A 112 -15.38 6.88 -23.23
N ASN A 113 -16.25 7.90 -23.16
CA ASN A 113 -16.57 8.80 -24.28
C ASN A 113 -15.51 9.89 -24.52
N GLY A 114 -14.43 9.93 -23.73
CA GLY A 114 -13.35 10.91 -23.79
C GLY A 114 -13.59 12.18 -22.96
N ASN A 115 -14.74 12.31 -22.29
CA ASN A 115 -14.97 13.42 -21.40
C ASN A 115 -14.10 13.33 -20.15
N LYS A 116 -13.77 14.50 -19.59
CA LYS A 116 -12.96 14.63 -18.37
C LYS A 116 -13.68 15.52 -17.37
N VAL A 117 -13.90 15.00 -16.17
CA VAL A 117 -14.46 15.75 -15.03
C VAL A 117 -13.43 15.81 -13.91
N ASN A 118 -13.21 17.01 -13.36
CA ASN A 118 -12.26 17.22 -12.27
C ASN A 118 -12.99 17.66 -11.00
N PHE A 119 -12.63 17.06 -9.88
CA PHE A 119 -13.09 17.40 -8.55
C PHE A 119 -11.90 17.90 -7.73
N GLN A 120 -11.97 19.12 -7.22
CA GLN A 120 -10.92 19.78 -6.46
C GLN A 120 -11.46 20.30 -5.13
N TYR A 121 -10.56 20.84 -4.29
CA TYR A 121 -10.98 21.62 -3.13
C TYR A 121 -11.92 22.77 -3.55
N PRO A 122 -13.04 23.02 -2.80
CA PRO A 122 -13.45 22.36 -1.55
C PRO A 122 -14.26 21.07 -1.72
N GLN A 123 -14.57 20.61 -2.92
CA GLN A 123 -15.46 19.50 -3.21
C GLN A 123 -14.97 18.17 -2.58
N ILE A 124 -13.68 17.90 -2.64
CA ILE A 124 -13.06 16.68 -2.08
C ILE A 124 -12.09 16.98 -0.93
N SER A 125 -12.43 17.95 -0.06
CA SER A 125 -11.72 18.13 1.21
C SER A 125 -10.20 18.35 1.10
N LYS A 126 -9.77 19.52 0.72
CA LYS A 126 -8.35 20.00 0.72
C LYS A 126 -7.31 18.99 0.22
N GLY A 127 -7.07 18.95 -1.08
CA GLY A 127 -5.82 18.42 -1.59
C GLY A 127 -5.90 17.04 -2.21
N ARG A 128 -4.83 16.29 -2.03
CA ARG A 128 -4.54 15.03 -2.68
C ARG A 128 -5.51 13.92 -2.30
N VAL A 129 -5.92 13.15 -3.30
CA VAL A 129 -6.62 11.88 -3.11
C VAL A 129 -5.59 10.76 -3.04
N ASN A 130 -5.52 10.11 -1.88
CA ASN A 130 -4.57 9.01 -1.60
C ASN A 130 -5.06 7.66 -2.10
N THR A 131 -6.38 7.44 -2.05
CA THR A 131 -7.02 6.17 -2.40
C THR A 131 -8.42 6.41 -2.92
N ILE A 132 -8.87 5.53 -3.80
CA ILE A 132 -10.23 5.48 -4.33
C ILE A 132 -10.76 4.07 -4.10
N ALA A 133 -11.99 3.97 -3.63
CA ALA A 133 -12.72 2.71 -3.54
C ALA A 133 -14.12 2.86 -4.12
N LEU A 134 -14.60 1.82 -4.80
CA LEU A 134 -15.94 1.76 -5.33
C LEU A 134 -16.75 0.71 -4.58
N LYS A 135 -17.96 1.08 -4.15
CA LYS A 135 -18.92 0.17 -3.53
C LYS A 135 -20.35 0.62 -3.86
N ASN A 136 -21.18 -0.29 -4.33
CA ASN A 136 -22.62 -0.04 -4.60
C ASN A 136 -22.88 1.20 -5.47
N HIS A 137 -22.12 1.39 -6.54
CA HIS A 137 -22.20 2.59 -7.41
C HIS A 137 -21.86 3.91 -6.69
N GLU A 138 -21.17 3.84 -5.58
CA GLU A 138 -20.64 4.99 -4.84
C GLU A 138 -19.10 5.00 -4.91
N ILE A 139 -18.53 6.18 -4.84
CA ILE A 139 -17.08 6.37 -4.86
C ILE A 139 -16.65 6.98 -3.54
N TYR A 140 -15.63 6.38 -2.94
CA TYR A 140 -15.02 6.86 -1.70
C TYR A 140 -13.59 7.29 -1.98
N CYS A 141 -13.25 8.53 -1.71
CA CYS A 141 -11.93 9.12 -1.93
C CYS A 141 -11.26 9.44 -0.61
N GLY A 142 -10.25 8.68 -0.22
CA GLY A 142 -9.46 8.96 0.98
C GLY A 142 -8.49 10.12 0.77
N THR A 143 -8.50 11.07 1.70
CA THR A 143 -7.66 12.28 1.72
C THR A 143 -7.03 12.47 3.10
N TYR A 144 -6.22 13.53 3.28
CA TYR A 144 -5.74 13.93 4.61
C TYR A 144 -6.77 14.71 5.45
N ASN A 145 -8.00 14.89 4.95
CA ASN A 145 -9.08 15.57 5.66
C ASN A 145 -10.39 14.75 5.66
N GLY A 146 -10.25 13.43 5.67
CA GLY A 146 -11.38 12.50 5.66
C GLY A 146 -11.49 11.73 4.35
N ALA A 147 -12.61 11.02 4.20
CA ALA A 147 -13.00 10.32 2.99
C ALA A 147 -14.23 10.99 2.37
N ALA A 148 -14.09 11.55 1.19
CA ALA A 148 -15.20 12.10 0.44
C ALA A 148 -16.00 10.97 -0.19
N LYS A 149 -17.33 10.96 0.02
CA LYS A 149 -18.29 10.07 -0.63
C LYS A 149 -18.91 10.80 -1.82
N LEU A 150 -18.81 10.22 -3.00
CA LEU A 150 -19.44 10.72 -4.21
C LEU A 150 -20.55 9.77 -4.63
N VAL A 151 -21.64 10.35 -5.12
CA VAL A 151 -22.80 9.66 -5.67
C VAL A 151 -23.16 10.22 -7.02
N GLU A 152 -23.74 9.39 -7.88
CA GLU A 152 -24.25 9.84 -9.16
C GLU A 152 -25.69 10.34 -9.02
N LYS A 153 -25.94 11.58 -9.47
CA LYS A 153 -27.28 12.18 -9.52
C LYS A 153 -27.57 12.72 -10.92
N LYS A 154 -28.56 12.16 -11.57
CA LYS A 154 -29.01 12.59 -12.93
C LYS A 154 -27.87 12.60 -13.97
N GLY A 155 -27.00 11.59 -13.93
CA GLY A 155 -25.86 11.47 -14.84
C GLY A 155 -24.63 12.34 -14.48
N ASN A 156 -24.64 12.98 -13.31
CA ASN A 156 -23.51 13.76 -12.81
C ASN A 156 -23.04 13.25 -11.44
N TRP A 157 -21.76 13.20 -11.25
CA TRP A 157 -21.15 12.85 -9.98
C TRP A 157 -21.07 14.07 -9.07
N GLU A 158 -21.51 13.91 -7.82
CA GLU A 158 -21.49 14.96 -6.79
C GLU A 158 -20.93 14.41 -5.48
N VAL A 159 -20.18 15.25 -4.75
CA VAL A 159 -19.79 14.93 -3.38
C VAL A 159 -21.00 15.03 -2.46
N GLU A 160 -21.42 13.91 -1.90
CA GLU A 160 -22.56 13.83 -0.99
C GLU A 160 -22.18 14.26 0.42
N ASN A 161 -21.09 13.72 0.94
CA ASN A 161 -20.58 14.03 2.26
C ASN A 161 -19.09 13.74 2.39
N VAL A 162 -18.51 14.09 3.54
CA VAL A 162 -17.12 13.76 3.91
C VAL A 162 -17.13 13.06 5.27
N LEU A 163 -16.71 11.79 5.29
CA LEU A 163 -16.49 11.04 6.51
C LEU A 163 -15.19 11.50 7.18
N ASN A 164 -15.21 11.75 8.47
CA ASN A 164 -14.07 12.25 9.24
C ASN A 164 -14.20 11.88 10.72
N LYS A 165 -13.33 12.39 11.59
CA LYS A 165 -13.40 12.13 13.05
C LYS A 165 -14.74 12.53 13.67
N LYS A 166 -15.40 13.56 13.17
CA LYS A 166 -16.72 14.00 13.68
C LYS A 166 -17.85 13.04 13.28
N THR A 167 -17.64 12.27 12.22
CA THR A 167 -18.61 11.27 11.72
C THR A 167 -18.21 9.84 12.07
N GLY A 168 -17.16 9.64 12.90
CA GLY A 168 -16.80 8.35 13.45
C GLY A 168 -15.51 7.72 12.94
N LEU A 169 -14.72 8.37 12.06
CA LEU A 169 -13.41 7.85 11.74
C LEU A 169 -12.43 8.04 12.90
N LEU A 170 -11.50 7.10 13.09
CA LEU A 170 -10.38 7.25 14.04
C LEU A 170 -9.48 8.44 13.68
N SER A 171 -9.34 8.74 12.40
CA SER A 171 -8.46 9.79 11.89
C SER A 171 -9.05 10.47 10.67
N ASP A 172 -8.76 11.76 10.49
CA ASP A 172 -9.06 12.48 9.26
C ASP A 172 -8.09 12.11 8.11
N SER A 173 -6.93 11.55 8.42
CA SER A 173 -5.94 11.14 7.43
C SER A 173 -6.23 9.75 6.90
N VAL A 174 -7.04 9.64 5.85
CA VAL A 174 -7.41 8.37 5.20
C VAL A 174 -6.42 8.05 4.09
N ASN A 175 -5.71 6.93 4.23
CA ASN A 175 -4.66 6.49 3.30
C ASN A 175 -5.09 5.33 2.41
N VAL A 176 -5.93 4.46 2.91
CA VAL A 176 -6.43 3.29 2.19
C VAL A 176 -7.87 3.00 2.57
N ILE A 177 -8.67 2.56 1.61
CA ILE A 177 -10.06 2.14 1.80
C ILE A 177 -10.22 0.78 1.15
N LEU A 178 -10.74 -0.19 1.91
CA LEU A 178 -11.09 -1.51 1.39
C LEU A 178 -12.60 -1.74 1.50
N PRO A 179 -13.32 -1.85 0.38
CA PRO A 179 -14.71 -2.32 0.38
C PRO A 179 -14.79 -3.81 0.76
N THR A 180 -15.79 -4.14 1.54
CA THR A 180 -16.18 -5.52 1.86
C THR A 180 -17.63 -5.74 1.47
N GLU A 181 -18.13 -6.96 1.56
CA GLU A 181 -19.53 -7.27 1.28
C GLU A 181 -20.49 -6.52 2.22
N GLN A 182 -20.07 -6.25 3.45
CA GLN A 182 -20.93 -5.72 4.52
C GLN A 182 -20.50 -4.34 5.03
N GLY A 183 -19.58 -3.64 4.36
CA GLY A 183 -19.11 -2.33 4.83
C GLY A 183 -17.80 -1.90 4.17
N LEU A 184 -17.14 -0.95 4.84
CA LEU A 184 -15.89 -0.34 4.40
C LEU A 184 -14.86 -0.31 5.54
N LEU A 185 -13.61 -0.66 5.24
CA LEU A 185 -12.47 -0.44 6.13
C LEU A 185 -11.71 0.82 5.68
N PHE A 186 -11.49 1.73 6.60
CA PHE A 186 -10.69 2.94 6.40
C PHE A 186 -9.40 2.84 7.20
N GLY A 187 -8.27 2.79 6.52
CA GLY A 187 -6.94 2.80 7.13
C GLY A 187 -6.35 4.20 7.16
N SER A 188 -5.88 4.61 8.33
CA SER A 188 -5.31 5.94 8.55
C SER A 188 -3.79 5.94 8.50
N TYR A 189 -3.19 7.10 8.17
CA TYR A 189 -1.75 7.32 8.13
C TYR A 189 -1.40 8.70 8.71
N LEU A 190 -0.21 8.83 9.29
CA LEU A 190 0.28 10.06 9.93
C LEU A 190 -0.57 10.57 11.11
N ASP A 191 -1.29 9.68 11.79
CA ASP A 191 -2.01 9.98 13.02
C ASP A 191 -1.67 8.92 14.07
N SER A 192 -1.03 9.31 15.17
CA SER A 192 -0.61 8.39 16.25
C SER A 192 -1.78 7.72 16.98
N GLN A 193 -2.97 8.26 16.88
CA GLN A 193 -4.22 7.68 17.36
C GLN A 193 -5.00 6.96 16.26
N GLY A 194 -4.40 6.82 15.10
CA GLY A 194 -4.99 6.17 13.93
C GLY A 194 -5.10 4.65 14.05
N GLY A 195 -5.37 4.03 12.94
CA GLY A 195 -5.60 2.60 12.79
C GLY A 195 -6.63 2.31 11.71
N ILE A 196 -7.49 1.33 11.95
CA ILE A 196 -8.60 0.95 11.09
C ILE A 196 -9.91 1.42 11.71
N THR A 197 -10.74 2.08 10.92
CA THR A 197 -12.18 2.23 11.20
C THR A 197 -12.93 1.30 10.24
N TYR A 198 -13.77 0.43 10.75
CA TYR A 198 -14.75 -0.32 9.97
C TYR A 198 -16.13 0.31 10.16
N ILE A 199 -16.80 0.60 9.05
CA ILE A 199 -18.18 1.08 9.03
C ILE A 199 -18.99 0.05 8.25
N SER A 200 -19.96 -0.60 8.92
CA SER A 200 -20.87 -1.54 8.27
C SER A 200 -21.89 -0.81 7.38
N ASP A 201 -22.54 -1.54 6.48
CA ASP A 201 -23.61 -0.99 5.63
C ASP A 201 -24.83 -0.56 6.47
N ASP A 202 -25.02 -1.13 7.67
CA ASP A 202 -26.04 -0.74 8.66
C ASP A 202 -25.65 0.50 9.49
N GLY A 203 -24.41 1.00 9.32
CA GLY A 203 -23.89 2.18 10.00
C GLY A 203 -23.20 1.90 11.35
N ASP A 204 -23.03 0.63 11.73
CA ASP A 204 -22.25 0.28 12.91
C ASP A 204 -20.76 0.56 12.70
N ILE A 205 -20.11 1.11 13.74
CA ILE A 205 -18.69 1.48 13.68
C ILE A 205 -17.89 0.66 14.67
N SER A 206 -16.77 0.12 14.19
CA SER A 206 -15.79 -0.58 15.02
C SER A 206 -14.36 -0.25 14.64
N TYR A 207 -13.41 -0.50 15.55
CA TYR A 207 -12.05 0.01 15.43
C TYR A 207 -10.98 -1.03 15.71
N LEU A 208 -9.87 -0.96 14.96
CA LEU A 208 -8.60 -1.58 15.32
C LEU A 208 -7.52 -0.49 15.39
N GLY A 209 -6.96 -0.29 16.56
CA GLY A 209 -5.85 0.62 16.81
C GLY A 209 -4.71 -0.06 17.56
N LYS A 210 -3.70 0.69 17.95
CA LYS A 210 -2.57 0.17 18.73
C LYS A 210 -3.04 -0.51 20.02
N ASN A 211 -4.02 0.07 20.71
CA ASN A 211 -4.58 -0.44 21.97
C ASN A 211 -5.39 -1.73 21.81
N THR A 212 -5.87 -2.02 20.59
CA THR A 212 -6.58 -3.26 20.25
C THR A 212 -5.68 -4.26 19.55
N GLY A 213 -4.38 -3.96 19.47
CA GLY A 213 -3.34 -4.90 19.05
C GLY A 213 -2.83 -4.71 17.63
N LEU A 214 -3.18 -3.65 16.92
CA LEU A 214 -2.54 -3.33 15.65
C LEU A 214 -1.04 -3.09 15.87
N THR A 215 -0.19 -3.58 14.96
CA THR A 215 1.27 -3.50 15.11
C THR A 215 1.80 -2.07 15.07
N HIS A 216 1.13 -1.20 14.28
CA HIS A 216 1.43 0.23 14.21
C HIS A 216 0.14 0.99 13.83
N PRO A 217 -0.09 2.24 14.33
CA PRO A 217 -1.29 3.02 13.99
C PRO A 217 -1.34 3.50 12.53
N TYR A 218 -0.19 3.53 11.82
CA TYR A 218 -0.15 3.96 10.43
C TYR A 218 -0.38 2.76 9.51
N VAL A 219 -1.52 2.75 8.88
CA VAL A 219 -1.94 1.72 7.92
C VAL A 219 -1.49 2.12 6.52
N THR A 220 -0.74 1.26 5.89
CA THR A 220 -0.14 1.50 4.57
C THR A 220 -0.90 0.84 3.44
N SER A 221 -1.44 -0.35 3.69
CA SER A 221 -2.17 -1.15 2.70
C SER A 221 -3.14 -2.12 3.36
N ILE A 222 -4.26 -2.39 2.71
CA ILE A 222 -5.24 -3.39 3.13
C ILE A 222 -5.67 -4.18 1.90
N VAL A 223 -5.62 -5.51 1.96
CA VAL A 223 -6.14 -6.39 0.92
C VAL A 223 -6.97 -7.52 1.53
N ARG A 224 -7.91 -8.06 0.77
CA ARG A 224 -8.70 -9.25 1.16
C ARG A 224 -8.33 -10.40 0.24
N ASP A 225 -8.02 -11.55 0.83
CA ASP A 225 -7.76 -12.76 0.07
C ASP A 225 -9.06 -13.51 -0.30
N THR A 226 -8.93 -14.54 -1.13
CA THR A 226 -10.05 -15.35 -1.60
C THR A 226 -10.76 -16.16 -0.51
N ASP A 227 -10.13 -16.34 0.66
CA ASP A 227 -10.74 -16.96 1.84
C ASP A 227 -11.50 -15.95 2.70
N GLY A 228 -11.53 -14.68 2.29
CA GLY A 228 -12.16 -13.60 3.03
C GLY A 228 -11.31 -13.04 4.17
N LYS A 229 -10.08 -13.53 4.38
CA LYS A 229 -9.15 -12.97 5.36
C LYS A 229 -8.61 -11.63 4.86
N ILE A 230 -8.47 -10.69 5.77
CA ILE A 230 -7.99 -9.34 5.48
C ILE A 230 -6.55 -9.22 5.97
N TRP A 231 -5.67 -8.76 5.10
CA TRP A 231 -4.27 -8.51 5.39
C TRP A 231 -4.02 -7.01 5.47
N ILE A 232 -3.42 -6.56 6.56
CA ILE A 232 -3.18 -5.14 6.86
C ILE A 232 -1.69 -4.91 7.02
N GLY A 233 -1.11 -4.16 6.12
CA GLY A 233 0.24 -3.62 6.23
C GLY A 233 0.26 -2.37 7.07
N THR A 234 1.23 -2.29 7.99
CA THR A 234 1.39 -1.11 8.85
C THR A 234 2.85 -0.68 8.91
N GLY A 235 3.08 0.56 9.31
CA GLY A 235 4.40 0.99 9.72
C GLY A 235 4.79 2.41 9.37
N TYR A 236 5.86 2.84 10.05
CA TYR A 236 6.55 4.10 9.81
C TYR A 236 8.04 3.92 10.07
N MET A 237 8.90 4.38 9.17
CA MET A 237 10.35 4.18 9.24
C MET A 237 10.73 2.70 9.44
N LYS A 238 11.18 2.32 10.64
CA LYS A 238 11.64 0.97 10.99
C LYS A 238 10.71 0.27 11.98
N GLU A 239 9.46 0.69 12.07
CA GLU A 239 8.42 0.10 12.92
C GLU A 239 7.21 -0.29 12.07
N GLY A 240 6.54 -1.38 12.43
CA GLY A 240 5.35 -1.82 11.73
C GLY A 240 5.15 -3.33 11.78
N GLY A 241 4.65 -3.87 10.69
CA GLY A 241 4.41 -5.30 10.52
C GLY A 241 3.20 -5.57 9.65
N LEU A 242 2.87 -6.85 9.55
CA LEU A 242 1.71 -7.37 8.86
C LEU A 242 0.73 -7.96 9.87
N VAL A 243 -0.55 -7.65 9.71
CA VAL A 243 -1.63 -8.17 10.56
C VAL A 243 -2.65 -8.90 9.70
N GLN A 244 -3.10 -10.06 10.17
CA GLN A 244 -4.19 -10.81 9.55
C GLN A 244 -5.46 -10.67 10.39
N VAL A 245 -6.56 -10.35 9.73
CA VAL A 245 -7.84 -10.01 10.33
C VAL A 245 -8.96 -10.80 9.66
N ILE A 246 -9.99 -11.15 10.43
CA ILE A 246 -11.29 -11.61 9.93
C ILE A 246 -12.38 -10.62 10.35
N LEU A 247 -13.48 -10.57 9.61
CA LEU A 247 -14.71 -9.95 10.06
C LEU A 247 -15.55 -11.01 10.75
N ASN A 248 -15.70 -10.90 12.07
CA ASN A 248 -16.53 -11.78 12.89
C ASN A 248 -17.70 -10.99 13.45
N ASP A 249 -18.93 -11.40 13.11
CA ASP A 249 -20.16 -10.66 13.45
C ASP A 249 -20.07 -9.18 13.07
N GLY A 250 -19.56 -8.88 11.87
CA GLY A 250 -19.40 -7.51 11.37
C GLY A 250 -18.31 -6.69 12.08
N LYS A 251 -17.44 -7.30 12.89
CA LYS A 251 -16.35 -6.61 13.59
C LYS A 251 -14.99 -7.15 13.19
N PRO A 252 -14.00 -6.29 12.92
CA PRO A 252 -12.65 -6.73 12.59
C PRO A 252 -11.95 -7.31 13.83
N GLN A 253 -11.47 -8.54 13.71
CA GLN A 253 -10.74 -9.27 14.74
C GLN A 253 -9.38 -9.72 14.24
N ILE A 254 -8.32 -9.38 14.96
CA ILE A 254 -6.96 -9.82 14.64
C ILE A 254 -6.81 -11.31 15.00
N ILE A 255 -6.36 -12.10 14.03
CA ILE A 255 -6.07 -13.51 14.22
C ILE A 255 -4.57 -13.83 14.22
N ASN A 256 -3.76 -13.08 13.48
CA ASN A 256 -2.31 -13.26 13.44
C ASN A 256 -1.57 -11.92 13.25
N LYS A 257 -0.30 -11.89 13.68
CA LYS A 257 0.63 -10.77 13.48
C LYS A 257 1.98 -11.31 13.04
N TYR A 258 2.63 -10.60 12.13
CA TYR A 258 3.92 -10.98 11.57
C TYR A 258 4.89 -9.80 11.57
N SER A 259 6.14 -10.10 11.86
CA SER A 259 7.26 -9.17 11.94
C SER A 259 8.47 -9.73 11.18
N VAL A 260 9.59 -9.06 11.23
CA VAL A 260 10.86 -9.58 10.70
C VAL A 260 11.28 -10.91 11.36
N LYS A 261 10.90 -11.14 12.63
CA LYS A 261 11.15 -12.42 13.32
C LYS A 261 10.40 -13.58 12.67
N ASP A 262 9.25 -13.29 12.07
CA ASP A 262 8.37 -14.26 11.41
C ASP A 262 8.69 -14.38 9.91
N GLY A 263 9.71 -13.67 9.42
CA GLY A 263 10.22 -13.76 8.07
C GLY A 263 9.86 -12.63 7.13
N LEU A 264 9.26 -11.53 7.62
CA LEU A 264 9.13 -10.33 6.78
C LEU A 264 10.54 -9.80 6.43
N PRO A 265 10.72 -9.25 5.22
CA PRO A 265 12.02 -8.66 4.83
C PRO A 265 12.35 -7.40 5.62
N GLY A 266 11.36 -6.62 6.03
CA GLY A 266 11.50 -5.40 6.80
C GLY A 266 10.27 -5.12 7.67
N GLU A 267 10.40 -4.24 8.66
CA GLU A 267 9.34 -3.95 9.62
C GLU A 267 8.20 -3.14 9.01
N LYS A 268 8.48 -2.11 8.19
CA LYS A 268 7.45 -1.31 7.54
C LYS A 268 6.96 -2.02 6.29
N VAL A 269 5.77 -2.58 6.36
CA VAL A 269 5.06 -3.06 5.17
C VAL A 269 4.60 -1.84 4.37
N ARG A 270 4.94 -1.80 3.07
CA ARG A 270 4.66 -0.65 2.20
C ARG A 270 3.39 -0.84 1.37
N TYR A 271 3.25 -2.02 0.76
CA TYR A 271 2.12 -2.37 -0.09
C TYR A 271 1.83 -3.87 0.00
N LEU A 272 0.60 -4.23 -0.23
CA LEU A 272 0.13 -5.62 -0.30
C LEU A 272 -0.58 -5.85 -1.62
N PHE A 273 -0.31 -6.97 -2.24
CA PHE A 273 -1.07 -7.47 -3.37
C PHE A 273 -1.38 -8.95 -3.13
N VAL A 274 -2.56 -9.39 -3.52
CA VAL A 274 -2.99 -10.79 -3.39
C VAL A 274 -3.73 -11.23 -4.64
N ASP A 275 -3.41 -12.42 -5.13
CA ASP A 275 -4.18 -13.15 -6.12
C ASP A 275 -4.50 -14.56 -5.62
N ASP A 276 -5.08 -15.42 -6.47
CA ASP A 276 -5.47 -16.78 -6.09
C ASP A 276 -4.28 -17.64 -5.63
N TYR A 277 -3.05 -17.29 -6.04
CA TYR A 277 -1.86 -18.11 -5.89
C TYR A 277 -0.79 -17.51 -4.98
N SER A 278 -0.82 -16.22 -4.74
CA SER A 278 0.27 -15.52 -4.07
C SER A 278 -0.17 -14.30 -3.27
N LEU A 279 0.51 -14.10 -2.12
CA LEU A 279 0.46 -12.88 -1.34
C LEU A 279 1.83 -12.19 -1.44
N TRP A 280 1.83 -10.98 -1.98
CA TRP A 280 3.01 -10.13 -2.12
C TRP A 280 3.03 -9.11 -1.00
N ILE A 281 4.12 -9.07 -0.26
CA ILE A 281 4.32 -8.18 0.86
C ILE A 281 5.55 -7.34 0.56
N THR A 282 5.35 -6.08 0.22
CA THR A 282 6.46 -5.16 -0.05
C THR A 282 6.84 -4.40 1.21
N THR A 283 8.11 -4.06 1.34
CA THR A 283 8.62 -3.26 2.44
C THR A 283 9.29 -1.98 1.94
N GLU A 284 9.51 -1.03 2.83
CA GLU A 284 10.04 0.29 2.44
C GLU A 284 11.50 0.21 1.95
N TYR A 285 12.32 -0.69 2.54
CA TYR A 285 13.77 -0.69 2.29
C TYR A 285 14.35 -2.04 1.90
N ASP A 286 13.63 -3.12 2.16
CA ASP A 286 14.19 -4.48 2.17
C ASP A 286 13.58 -5.38 1.09
N GLY A 287 12.86 -4.80 0.12
CA GLY A 287 12.30 -5.51 -1.02
C GLY A 287 10.95 -6.15 -0.75
N VAL A 288 10.72 -7.28 -1.40
CA VAL A 288 9.43 -7.96 -1.50
C VAL A 288 9.54 -9.40 -1.02
N LEU A 289 8.62 -9.80 -0.15
CA LEU A 289 8.34 -11.21 0.15
C LEU A 289 7.10 -11.65 -0.63
N ILE A 290 7.23 -12.74 -1.36
CA ILE A 290 6.11 -13.42 -2.00
C ILE A 290 5.88 -14.73 -1.29
N LYS A 291 4.70 -14.88 -0.72
CA LYS A 291 4.23 -16.13 -0.14
C LYS A 291 3.32 -16.82 -1.12
N ARG A 292 3.69 -18.03 -1.52
CA ARG A 292 2.83 -18.85 -2.37
C ARG A 292 1.81 -19.56 -1.51
N ARG A 293 0.59 -19.66 -2.01
CA ARG A 293 -0.45 -20.46 -1.38
C ARG A 293 -0.12 -21.95 -1.57
N ASN A 294 -0.08 -22.73 -0.51
CA ASN A 294 0.11 -24.17 -0.59
C ASN A 294 -1.19 -24.90 -1.02
N HIS A 295 -1.11 -26.20 -1.20
CA HIS A 295 -2.26 -27.04 -1.60
C HIS A 295 -3.43 -27.00 -0.59
N ASN A 296 -3.17 -26.69 0.68
CA ASN A 296 -4.17 -26.54 1.73
C ASN A 296 -4.65 -25.09 1.90
N PHE A 297 -4.27 -24.22 0.96
CA PHE A 297 -4.57 -22.78 1.02
C PHE A 297 -4.03 -22.09 2.28
N ASP A 298 -2.95 -22.62 2.84
CA ASP A 298 -2.25 -22.01 3.96
C ASP A 298 -1.05 -21.19 3.47
N TRP A 299 -1.02 -19.92 3.87
CA TRP A 299 0.07 -18.99 3.57
C TRP A 299 1.30 -19.24 4.46
N MET A 300 1.14 -19.92 5.61
CA MET A 300 2.20 -20.09 6.60
C MET A 300 3.24 -21.12 6.19
N ASP A 301 2.79 -22.24 5.63
CA ASP A 301 3.66 -23.35 5.18
C ASP A 301 4.15 -23.16 3.73
N SER A 302 3.92 -21.99 3.16
CA SER A 302 4.26 -21.71 1.78
C SER A 302 5.76 -21.48 1.57
N LYS A 303 6.26 -21.86 0.40
CA LYS A 303 7.60 -21.47 -0.04
C LYS A 303 7.68 -19.95 -0.18
N ASN A 304 8.66 -19.33 0.45
CA ASN A 304 8.93 -17.91 0.37
C ASN A 304 9.88 -17.60 -0.81
N ILE A 305 9.53 -16.57 -1.60
CA ILE A 305 10.39 -15.98 -2.62
C ILE A 305 10.68 -14.55 -2.16
N TYR A 306 11.95 -14.17 -2.19
CA TYR A 306 12.38 -12.81 -1.83
C TYR A 306 12.95 -12.13 -3.07
N LEU A 307 12.42 -10.94 -3.36
CA LEU A 307 12.90 -10.10 -4.44
C LEU A 307 13.43 -8.78 -3.88
N SER A 308 14.51 -8.31 -4.46
CA SER A 308 15.16 -7.05 -4.12
C SER A 308 15.84 -6.46 -5.34
N LYS A 309 16.45 -5.31 -5.19
CA LYS A 309 17.28 -4.71 -6.23
C LYS A 309 18.43 -5.63 -6.64
N GLU A 310 19.02 -6.34 -5.68
CA GLU A 310 20.10 -7.31 -5.92
C GLU A 310 19.62 -8.54 -6.71
N THR A 311 18.32 -8.84 -6.69
CA THR A 311 17.73 -9.94 -7.47
C THR A 311 17.09 -9.49 -8.78
N GLY A 312 17.12 -8.20 -9.11
CA GLY A 312 16.66 -7.69 -10.41
C GLY A 312 15.49 -6.72 -10.38
N LEU A 313 14.97 -6.32 -9.20
CA LEU A 313 13.98 -5.24 -9.14
C LEU A 313 14.61 -3.88 -9.46
N SER A 314 13.81 -2.96 -9.97
CA SER A 314 14.23 -1.56 -10.18
C SER A 314 14.58 -0.86 -8.86
N ASP A 315 13.87 -1.21 -7.78
CA ASP A 315 14.08 -0.67 -6.44
C ASP A 315 13.62 -1.65 -5.35
N ASN A 316 14.07 -1.44 -4.12
CA ASN A 316 13.57 -2.19 -2.95
C ASN A 316 12.23 -1.66 -2.44
N GLU A 317 11.92 -0.37 -2.67
CA GLU A 317 10.64 0.24 -2.31
C GLU A 317 9.62 0.06 -3.44
N ILE A 318 8.85 -1.02 -3.40
CA ILE A 318 7.72 -1.25 -4.32
C ILE A 318 6.44 -0.71 -3.69
N LYS A 319 5.75 0.16 -4.42
CA LYS A 319 4.59 0.95 -3.96
C LYS A 319 3.25 0.46 -4.47
N CYS A 320 3.25 -0.23 -5.59
CA CYS A 320 2.05 -0.76 -6.21
C CYS A 320 2.37 -1.99 -7.07
N ILE A 321 1.44 -2.91 -7.14
CA ILE A 321 1.55 -4.15 -7.93
C ILE A 321 0.21 -4.41 -8.59
N ILE A 322 0.24 -4.79 -9.86
CA ILE A 322 -0.91 -5.37 -10.57
C ILE A 322 -0.48 -6.62 -11.33
N LYS A 323 -1.43 -7.50 -11.60
CA LYS A 323 -1.25 -8.62 -12.51
C LYS A 323 -1.91 -8.29 -13.84
N VAL A 324 -1.15 -8.40 -14.92
CA VAL A 324 -1.63 -8.17 -16.29
C VAL A 324 -1.23 -9.38 -17.13
N ASN A 325 -2.22 -10.12 -17.64
CA ASN A 325 -1.99 -11.37 -18.33
C ASN A 325 -1.18 -12.38 -17.47
N LYS A 326 0.03 -12.74 -17.91
CA LYS A 326 0.96 -13.64 -17.21
C LYS A 326 2.16 -12.89 -16.63
N GLU A 327 1.97 -11.64 -16.23
CA GLU A 327 3.04 -10.80 -15.71
C GLU A 327 2.54 -9.99 -14.52
N TYR A 328 3.44 -9.76 -13.56
CA TYR A 328 3.24 -8.80 -12.49
C TYR A 328 4.00 -7.52 -12.81
N TRP A 329 3.32 -6.41 -12.76
CA TRP A 329 3.86 -5.07 -12.96
C TRP A 329 4.06 -4.44 -11.60
N LEU A 330 5.31 -4.14 -11.24
CA LEU A 330 5.71 -3.65 -9.92
C LEU A 330 6.22 -2.22 -10.05
N GLY A 331 5.47 -1.27 -9.54
CA GLY A 331 5.86 0.13 -9.48
C GLY A 331 6.70 0.43 -8.24
N GLY A 332 7.91 0.90 -8.44
CA GLY A 332 8.86 1.25 -7.39
C GLY A 332 9.18 2.75 -7.36
N LYS A 333 10.04 3.12 -6.40
CA LYS A 333 10.54 4.49 -6.28
C LYS A 333 11.39 4.93 -7.48
N TYR A 334 12.08 4.00 -8.11
CA TYR A 334 12.97 4.25 -9.24
C TYR A 334 12.68 3.26 -10.39
N GLY A 335 11.42 3.19 -10.81
CA GLY A 335 11.06 2.46 -12.02
C GLY A 335 9.93 1.45 -11.88
N LEU A 336 9.60 0.86 -13.01
CA LEU A 336 8.55 -0.14 -13.19
C LEU A 336 9.21 -1.45 -13.61
N THR A 337 9.10 -2.50 -12.79
CA THR A 337 9.64 -3.83 -13.05
C THR A 337 8.54 -4.77 -13.51
N ILE A 338 8.81 -5.54 -14.59
CA ILE A 338 7.91 -6.58 -15.09
C ILE A 338 8.45 -7.95 -14.66
N VAL A 339 7.67 -8.66 -13.85
CA VAL A 339 8.02 -9.98 -13.32
C VAL A 339 7.13 -11.04 -13.98
N PRO A 340 7.68 -12.01 -14.72
CA PRO A 340 6.90 -13.08 -15.33
C PRO A 340 6.25 -14.01 -14.29
N GLU A 341 5.01 -14.46 -14.57
CA GLU A 341 4.28 -15.38 -13.67
C GLU A 341 4.96 -16.73 -13.50
N ASP A 342 5.69 -17.21 -14.53
CA ASP A 342 6.38 -18.51 -14.50
C ASP A 342 7.52 -18.56 -13.48
N MET A 343 8.05 -17.41 -13.07
CA MET A 343 8.97 -17.31 -11.92
C MET A 343 8.33 -17.83 -10.62
N MET A 344 6.99 -17.86 -10.54
CA MET A 344 6.25 -18.37 -9.39
C MET A 344 6.14 -19.92 -9.38
N LYS A 345 6.53 -20.59 -10.45
CA LYS A 345 6.53 -22.06 -10.53
C LYS A 345 7.80 -22.63 -9.92
#